data_28db84112e7a7343867bc51ad6be0b82
#
_entry.id   28db84112e7a7343867bc51ad6be0b82
#
_cell.length_a   1.000
_cell.length_b   1.000
_cell.length_c   1.000
_cell.angle_alpha   90.00
_cell.angle_beta   90.00
_cell.angle_gamma   90.00
#
_symmetry.space_group_name_H-M   'P 1'
#
loop_
_entity.id
_entity.type
_entity.pdbx_description
1 polymer ?
#
loop_
_entity_poly.entity_id
_entity_poly.type
_entity_poly.pdbx_seq_one_letter_code
_entity_poly.pdbx_strand_id
1 'polypeptide(L)'
;ILYNLVDVLSGRCRAKQAIIRDKRFPNLSVIPSSCTKEKILLDSDQMKHLLDDLRQEFDYILVDSPAGIDQGFLLAITGADRIVVVTTPQIAAIHDADCVLQILKTHYTVKTELLINGFRKHMVKDGDMLNIDDMCELLDVPLLGVVPEDEQIIIAQNHGEPLLHLDGNKKNALLSELCYNNIARRITGEEVPLLNYIKQGSIFSKIFFKKKPVKGALHV
;
A
#
# COMPACT_ATOMS: atom_id res chain seq x y z
N ILE A 1 -8.26 -21.38 -13.08
CA ILE A 1 -7.96 -21.35 -11.64
C ILE A 1 -8.83 -22.44 -11.01
N LEU A 2 -8.19 -23.48 -10.48
CA LEU A 2 -8.89 -24.61 -9.87
C LEU A 2 -9.18 -24.34 -8.38
N TYR A 3 -8.27 -23.67 -7.70
CA TYR A 3 -8.34 -23.36 -6.26
C TYR A 3 -7.94 -21.93 -5.97
N ASN A 4 -8.43 -21.41 -4.86
CA ASN A 4 -8.20 -20.03 -4.40
C ASN A 4 -7.86 -20.01 -2.90
N LEU A 5 -7.61 -18.81 -2.35
CA LEU A 5 -7.25 -18.63 -0.93
C LEU A 5 -8.29 -19.23 0.02
N VAL A 6 -9.60 -19.09 -0.29
CA VAL A 6 -10.68 -19.63 0.54
C VAL A 6 -10.65 -21.15 0.57
N ASP A 7 -10.30 -21.80 -0.57
CA ASP A 7 -10.17 -23.26 -0.63
C ASP A 7 -9.03 -23.75 0.25
N VAL A 8 -7.92 -23.01 0.28
CA VAL A 8 -6.78 -23.33 1.15
C VAL A 8 -7.15 -23.16 2.62
N LEU A 9 -7.72 -22.00 3.00
CA LEU A 9 -8.07 -21.70 4.38
C LEU A 9 -9.16 -22.65 4.92
N SER A 10 -10.08 -23.09 4.05
CA SER A 10 -11.09 -24.09 4.43
C SER A 10 -10.60 -25.55 4.43
N GLY A 11 -9.32 -25.78 4.12
CA GLY A 11 -8.73 -27.12 4.08
C GLY A 11 -9.13 -27.98 2.88
N ARG A 12 -9.82 -27.41 1.88
CA ARG A 12 -10.23 -28.11 0.65
C ARG A 12 -9.05 -28.48 -0.26
N CYS A 13 -7.95 -27.73 -0.16
CA CYS A 13 -6.71 -28.03 -0.87
C CYS A 13 -5.49 -27.54 -0.09
N ARG A 14 -4.30 -27.99 -0.47
CA ARG A 14 -3.04 -27.48 0.07
C ARG A 14 -2.65 -26.18 -0.64
N ALA A 15 -1.90 -25.29 0.02
CA ALA A 15 -1.41 -24.03 -0.56
C ALA A 15 -0.72 -24.23 -1.93
N LYS A 16 0.12 -25.26 -2.07
CA LYS A 16 0.82 -25.61 -3.33
C LYS A 16 -0.10 -25.87 -4.52
N GLN A 17 -1.35 -26.23 -4.29
CA GLN A 17 -2.32 -26.49 -5.35
C GLN A 17 -3.04 -25.22 -5.81
N ALA A 18 -3.06 -24.18 -4.96
CA ALA A 18 -3.64 -22.87 -5.26
C ALA A 18 -2.61 -21.87 -5.79
N ILE A 19 -1.31 -22.11 -5.58
CA ILE A 19 -0.23 -21.25 -6.06
C ILE A 19 -0.14 -21.30 -7.58
N ILE A 20 -0.21 -20.12 -8.19
CA ILE A 20 0.00 -19.90 -9.62
C ILE A 20 1.33 -19.18 -9.80
N ARG A 21 2.26 -19.77 -10.54
CA ARG A 21 3.54 -19.14 -10.87
C ARG A 21 3.39 -18.29 -12.14
N ASP A 22 3.89 -17.07 -12.11
CA ASP A 22 3.93 -16.24 -13.32
C ASP A 22 4.96 -16.79 -14.31
N LYS A 23 4.59 -16.88 -15.59
CA LYS A 23 5.47 -17.42 -16.64
C LYS A 23 6.57 -16.43 -17.04
N ARG A 24 6.35 -15.15 -16.87
CA ARG A 24 7.29 -14.05 -17.23
C ARG A 24 8.26 -13.78 -16.09
N PHE A 25 7.81 -13.96 -14.85
CA PHE A 25 8.57 -13.67 -13.64
C PHE A 25 8.67 -14.95 -12.78
N PRO A 26 9.71 -15.76 -12.95
CA PRO A 26 9.82 -17.07 -12.27
C PRO A 26 9.77 -16.99 -10.73
N ASN A 27 10.16 -15.84 -10.18
CA ASN A 27 10.15 -15.60 -8.73
C ASN A 27 8.81 -15.03 -8.21
N LEU A 28 7.84 -14.78 -9.12
CA LEU A 28 6.51 -14.29 -8.75
C LEU A 28 5.50 -15.43 -8.73
N SER A 29 4.82 -15.56 -7.62
CA SER A 29 3.70 -16.49 -7.44
C SER A 29 2.50 -15.77 -6.85
N VAL A 30 1.31 -16.22 -7.17
CA VAL A 30 0.05 -15.62 -6.69
C VAL A 30 -0.87 -16.72 -6.19
N ILE A 31 -1.51 -16.49 -5.04
CA ILE A 31 -2.68 -17.25 -4.60
C ILE A 31 -3.89 -16.31 -4.84
N PRO A 32 -4.78 -16.63 -5.77
CA PRO A 32 -5.92 -15.76 -6.07
C PRO A 32 -6.93 -15.80 -4.92
N SER A 33 -7.55 -14.65 -4.65
CA SER A 33 -8.72 -14.60 -3.76
C SER A 33 -9.99 -15.08 -4.48
N SER A 34 -11.03 -15.39 -3.73
CA SER A 34 -12.34 -15.74 -4.28
C SER A 34 -13.16 -14.49 -4.57
N CYS A 35 -13.81 -14.46 -5.73
CA CYS A 35 -14.82 -13.45 -6.04
C CYS A 35 -16.21 -13.80 -5.48
N THR A 36 -16.39 -14.97 -4.89
CA THR A 36 -17.67 -15.39 -4.33
C THR A 36 -17.93 -14.72 -2.99
N LYS A 37 -19.15 -14.15 -2.85
CA LYS A 37 -19.63 -13.54 -1.59
C LYS A 37 -20.02 -14.57 -0.53
N GLU A 38 -19.51 -15.77 -0.60
CA GLU A 38 -19.71 -16.72 0.50
C GLU A 38 -19.04 -16.14 1.74
N LYS A 39 -19.86 -15.79 2.72
CA LYS A 39 -19.44 -15.43 4.07
C LYS A 39 -18.89 -16.68 4.77
N ILE A 40 -17.74 -17.16 4.29
CA ILE A 40 -16.97 -18.15 5.04
C ILE A 40 -16.36 -17.36 6.19
N LEU A 41 -16.68 -17.74 7.41
CA LEU A 41 -15.98 -17.26 8.60
C LEU A 41 -14.54 -17.78 8.50
N LEU A 42 -13.68 -16.99 7.84
CA LEU A 42 -12.26 -17.29 7.74
C LEU A 42 -11.64 -17.00 9.11
N ASP A 43 -10.93 -18.00 9.63
CA ASP A 43 -10.28 -17.91 10.91
C ASP A 43 -8.87 -17.29 10.78
N SER A 44 -8.57 -16.38 11.69
CA SER A 44 -7.25 -15.75 11.80
C SER A 44 -6.14 -16.77 12.04
N ASP A 45 -6.41 -17.84 12.77
CA ASP A 45 -5.42 -18.88 13.03
C ASP A 45 -5.10 -19.68 11.76
N GLN A 46 -6.09 -19.97 10.92
CA GLN A 46 -5.88 -20.61 9.62
C GLN A 46 -5.01 -19.75 8.69
N MET A 47 -5.25 -18.42 8.67
CA MET A 47 -4.40 -17.50 7.90
C MET A 47 -2.96 -17.47 8.42
N LYS A 48 -2.79 -17.47 9.72
CA LYS A 48 -1.48 -17.49 10.37
C LYS A 48 -0.69 -18.75 10.02
N HIS A 49 -1.32 -19.91 10.13
CA HIS A 49 -0.72 -21.18 9.74
C HIS A 49 -0.32 -21.21 8.25
N LEU A 50 -1.18 -20.70 7.38
CA LEU A 50 -0.85 -20.57 5.95
C LEU A 50 0.39 -19.70 5.73
N LEU A 51 0.45 -18.53 6.39
CA LEU A 51 1.61 -17.64 6.26
C LEU A 51 2.89 -18.29 6.82
N ASP A 52 2.81 -19.02 7.93
CA ASP A 52 3.94 -19.74 8.51
C ASP A 52 4.47 -20.83 7.58
N ASP A 53 3.58 -21.55 6.90
CA ASP A 53 3.97 -22.53 5.87
C ASP A 53 4.63 -21.85 4.66
N LEU A 54 4.06 -20.74 4.18
CA LEU A 54 4.59 -20.01 3.03
C LEU A 54 5.96 -19.35 3.31
N ARG A 55 6.24 -18.95 4.54
CA ARG A 55 7.55 -18.41 4.97
C ARG A 55 8.70 -19.40 4.76
N GLN A 56 8.42 -20.68 4.66
CA GLN A 56 9.44 -21.70 4.36
C GLN A 56 9.86 -21.72 2.89
N GLU A 57 9.04 -21.15 2.00
CA GLU A 57 9.22 -21.25 0.55
C GLU A 57 9.43 -19.87 -0.12
N PHE A 58 9.06 -18.77 0.54
CA PHE A 58 9.09 -17.42 -0.04
C PHE A 58 9.81 -16.43 0.86
N ASP A 59 10.70 -15.63 0.28
CA ASP A 59 11.42 -14.55 0.97
C ASP A 59 10.48 -13.39 1.35
N TYR A 60 9.47 -13.11 0.52
CA TYR A 60 8.47 -12.05 0.72
C TYR A 60 7.07 -12.57 0.40
N ILE A 61 6.13 -12.25 1.27
CA ILE A 61 4.71 -12.53 1.08
C ILE A 61 3.96 -11.20 1.15
N LEU A 62 3.31 -10.82 0.06
CA LEU A 62 2.49 -9.61 0.01
C LEU A 62 1.02 -10.01 0.12
N VAL A 63 0.35 -9.55 1.17
CA VAL A 63 -1.08 -9.77 1.37
C VAL A 63 -1.82 -8.51 0.93
N ASP A 64 -2.55 -8.61 -0.19
CA ASP A 64 -3.40 -7.52 -0.69
C ASP A 64 -4.69 -7.47 0.14
N SER A 65 -4.85 -6.37 0.88
CA SER A 65 -5.99 -6.17 1.78
C SER A 65 -7.16 -5.54 1.02
N PRO A 66 -8.40 -6.02 1.24
CA PRO A 66 -9.56 -5.31 0.74
C PRO A 66 -9.68 -3.92 1.37
N ALA A 67 -10.36 -3.01 0.69
CA ALA A 67 -10.70 -1.70 1.24
C ALA A 67 -11.65 -1.84 2.45
N GLY A 68 -11.54 -0.89 3.39
CA GLY A 68 -12.34 -0.87 4.62
C GLY A 68 -11.66 -1.55 5.80
N ILE A 69 -12.41 -1.71 6.89
CA ILE A 69 -11.93 -2.23 8.18
C ILE A 69 -12.68 -3.49 8.61
N ASP A 70 -13.25 -4.20 7.66
CA ASP A 70 -14.02 -5.41 7.87
C ASP A 70 -13.15 -6.62 8.20
N GLN A 71 -13.78 -7.79 8.35
CA GLN A 71 -13.12 -9.06 8.63
C GLN A 71 -12.01 -9.39 7.61
N GLY A 72 -12.17 -9.00 6.34
CA GLY A 72 -11.14 -9.19 5.30
C GLY A 72 -9.86 -8.41 5.59
N PHE A 73 -9.99 -7.18 6.08
CA PHE A 73 -8.86 -6.37 6.54
C PHE A 73 -8.17 -7.03 7.74
N LEU A 74 -8.94 -7.44 8.76
CA LEU A 74 -8.39 -8.09 9.96
C LEU A 74 -7.64 -9.37 9.61
N LEU A 75 -8.17 -10.15 8.66
CA LEU A 75 -7.52 -11.35 8.17
C LEU A 75 -6.22 -11.02 7.41
N ALA A 76 -6.23 -9.97 6.58
CA ALA A 76 -5.07 -9.58 5.79
C ALA A 76 -3.87 -9.12 6.65
N ILE A 77 -4.13 -8.46 7.78
CA ILE A 77 -3.08 -8.01 8.71
C ILE A 77 -2.64 -9.07 9.72
N THR A 78 -3.37 -10.20 9.78
CA THR A 78 -3.02 -11.30 10.69
C THR A 78 -1.67 -11.89 10.32
N GLY A 79 -0.73 -11.90 11.27
CA GLY A 79 0.60 -12.46 11.07
C GLY A 79 1.52 -11.62 10.16
N ALA A 80 1.15 -10.39 9.83
CA ALA A 80 2.01 -9.48 9.09
C ALA A 80 3.19 -9.01 9.96
N ASP A 81 4.40 -9.02 9.39
CA ASP A 81 5.61 -8.48 10.03
C ASP A 81 5.74 -6.96 9.76
N ARG A 82 5.06 -6.48 8.73
CA ARG A 82 5.06 -5.08 8.28
C ARG A 82 3.74 -4.74 7.60
N ILE A 83 3.23 -3.53 7.86
CA ILE A 83 2.01 -3.02 7.24
C ILE A 83 2.35 -1.76 6.46
N VAL A 84 1.87 -1.68 5.22
CA VAL A 84 1.98 -0.48 4.38
C VAL A 84 0.57 0.06 4.17
N VAL A 85 0.30 1.22 4.76
CA VAL A 85 -0.95 1.94 4.53
C VAL A 85 -0.80 2.79 3.27
N VAL A 86 -1.61 2.50 2.26
CA VAL A 86 -1.59 3.21 0.98
C VAL A 86 -2.76 4.19 0.95
N THR A 87 -2.46 5.47 0.71
CA THR A 87 -3.48 6.50 0.58
C THR A 87 -3.15 7.47 -0.56
N THR A 88 -4.12 8.27 -0.95
CA THR A 88 -3.95 9.39 -1.90
C THR A 88 -4.02 10.72 -1.16
N PRO A 89 -3.45 11.82 -1.70
CA PRO A 89 -3.46 13.13 -1.03
C PRO A 89 -4.81 13.86 -1.16
N GLN A 90 -5.90 13.13 -0.96
CA GLN A 90 -7.28 13.61 -0.93
C GLN A 90 -7.81 13.52 0.50
N ILE A 91 -8.50 14.55 0.98
CA ILE A 91 -8.95 14.65 2.37
C ILE A 91 -9.75 13.41 2.82
N ALA A 92 -10.65 12.90 1.98
CA ALA A 92 -11.43 11.71 2.29
C ALA A 92 -10.54 10.46 2.47
N ALA A 93 -9.58 10.25 1.55
CA ALA A 93 -8.67 9.11 1.63
C ALA A 93 -7.71 9.20 2.83
N ILE A 94 -7.34 10.42 3.22
CA ILE A 94 -6.51 10.65 4.42
C ILE A 94 -7.30 10.32 5.69
N HIS A 95 -8.58 10.73 5.75
CA HIS A 95 -9.45 10.37 6.86
C HIS A 95 -9.62 8.85 6.99
N ASP A 96 -9.83 8.15 5.88
CA ASP A 96 -9.93 6.69 5.88
C ASP A 96 -8.62 6.03 6.34
N ALA A 97 -7.47 6.56 5.88
CA ALA A 97 -6.15 6.09 6.32
C ALA A 97 -5.94 6.33 7.83
N ASP A 98 -6.38 7.48 8.37
CA ASP A 98 -6.30 7.77 9.79
C ASP A 98 -7.13 6.77 10.62
N CYS A 99 -8.35 6.45 10.19
CA CYS A 99 -9.18 5.43 10.84
C CYS A 99 -8.46 4.06 10.89
N VAL A 100 -7.86 3.64 9.79
CA VAL A 100 -7.07 2.39 9.74
C VAL A 100 -5.88 2.47 10.70
N LEU A 101 -5.12 3.57 10.67
CA LEU A 101 -3.96 3.76 11.53
C LEU A 101 -4.31 3.76 13.02
N GLN A 102 -5.43 4.33 13.41
CA GLN A 102 -5.91 4.29 14.80
C GLN A 102 -6.19 2.86 15.27
N ILE A 103 -6.81 2.02 14.41
CA ILE A 103 -7.03 0.61 14.69
C ILE A 103 -5.69 -0.12 14.86
N LEU A 104 -4.76 0.12 13.92
CA LEU A 104 -3.44 -0.51 13.96
C LEU A 104 -2.66 -0.12 15.23
N LYS A 105 -2.61 1.18 15.56
CA LYS A 105 -1.92 1.69 16.75
C LYS A 105 -2.51 1.13 18.05
N THR A 106 -3.82 0.87 18.09
CA THR A 106 -4.50 0.41 19.31
C THR A 106 -4.35 -1.10 19.54
N HIS A 107 -4.35 -1.89 18.48
CA HIS A 107 -4.48 -3.34 18.58
C HIS A 107 -3.27 -4.13 18.09
N TYR A 108 -2.33 -3.50 17.38
CA TYR A 108 -1.22 -4.20 16.73
C TYR A 108 0.12 -3.50 16.99
N THR A 109 1.14 -4.31 17.32
CA THR A 109 2.52 -3.83 17.53
C THR A 109 3.37 -4.19 16.31
N VAL A 110 2.92 -3.78 15.11
CA VAL A 110 3.58 -4.11 13.83
C VAL A 110 4.14 -2.84 13.22
N LYS A 111 5.31 -2.95 12.61
CA LYS A 111 5.92 -1.84 11.87
C LYS A 111 4.95 -1.36 10.79
N THR A 112 4.45 -0.15 10.93
CA THR A 112 3.49 0.46 9.99
C THR A 112 4.13 1.65 9.29
N GLU A 113 3.98 1.74 7.99
CA GLU A 113 4.55 2.81 7.15
C GLU A 113 3.52 3.31 6.13
N LEU A 114 3.68 4.57 5.72
CA LEU A 114 2.79 5.25 4.78
C LEU A 114 3.34 5.22 3.36
N LEU A 115 2.50 4.88 2.39
CA LEU A 115 2.73 5.07 0.97
C LEU A 115 1.71 6.06 0.42
N ILE A 116 2.19 7.18 -0.13
CA ILE A 116 1.34 8.17 -0.79
C ILE A 116 1.32 7.87 -2.29
N ASN A 117 0.14 7.57 -2.83
CA ASN A 117 -0.06 7.27 -4.25
C ASN A 117 -0.82 8.40 -4.95
N GLY A 118 -0.63 8.55 -6.26
CA GLY A 118 -1.34 9.55 -7.06
C GLY A 118 -0.97 11.01 -6.75
N PHE A 119 0.28 11.26 -6.34
CA PHE A 119 0.76 12.58 -5.98
C PHE A 119 0.90 13.49 -7.21
N ARG A 120 0.32 14.71 -7.16
CA ARG A 120 0.35 15.71 -8.22
C ARG A 120 1.02 17.00 -7.75
N LYS A 121 2.29 17.18 -8.12
CA LYS A 121 3.08 18.32 -7.65
C LYS A 121 2.50 19.70 -7.99
N HIS A 122 1.86 19.85 -9.14
CA HIS A 122 1.23 21.13 -9.53
C HIS A 122 0.08 21.49 -8.61
N MET A 123 -0.80 20.52 -8.26
CA MET A 123 -1.94 20.76 -7.35
C MET A 123 -1.49 21.16 -5.94
N VAL A 124 -0.37 20.63 -5.47
CA VAL A 124 0.22 21.06 -4.20
C VAL A 124 0.70 22.51 -4.25
N LYS A 125 1.31 22.93 -5.39
CA LYS A 125 1.75 24.32 -5.58
C LYS A 125 0.58 25.30 -5.65
N ASP A 126 -0.53 24.86 -6.23
CA ASP A 126 -1.75 25.66 -6.40
C ASP A 126 -2.60 25.70 -5.12
N GLY A 127 -2.26 24.86 -4.12
CA GLY A 127 -2.98 24.77 -2.83
C GLY A 127 -4.22 23.85 -2.87
N ASP A 128 -4.38 23.09 -3.96
CA ASP A 128 -5.54 22.21 -4.19
C ASP A 128 -5.30 20.77 -3.69
N MET A 129 -4.10 20.48 -3.19
CA MET A 129 -3.70 19.18 -2.68
C MET A 129 -2.78 19.33 -1.47
N LEU A 130 -2.94 18.46 -0.46
CA LEU A 130 -2.05 18.45 0.70
C LEU A 130 -0.61 18.10 0.28
N ASN A 131 0.35 18.74 0.90
CA ASN A 131 1.75 18.39 0.72
C ASN A 131 2.12 17.14 1.55
N ILE A 132 3.27 16.57 1.27
CA ILE A 132 3.72 15.30 1.89
C ILE A 132 4.01 15.49 3.38
N ASP A 133 4.60 16.61 3.76
CA ASP A 133 4.98 16.90 5.15
C ASP A 133 3.73 17.03 6.03
N ASP A 134 2.69 17.74 5.55
CA ASP A 134 1.41 17.85 6.25
C ASP A 134 0.71 16.49 6.40
N MET A 135 0.76 15.63 5.37
CA MET A 135 0.20 14.27 5.45
C MET A 135 0.92 13.41 6.48
N CYS A 136 2.26 13.47 6.50
CA CYS A 136 3.06 12.73 7.48
C CYS A 136 2.80 13.23 8.92
N GLU A 137 2.63 14.54 9.11
CA GLU A 137 2.30 15.13 10.41
C GLU A 137 0.89 14.73 10.88
N LEU A 138 -0.10 14.76 9.97
CA LEU A 138 -1.48 14.39 10.29
C LEU A 138 -1.62 12.91 10.66
N LEU A 139 -0.98 12.02 9.91
CA LEU A 139 -1.12 10.57 10.08
C LEU A 139 -0.16 10.01 11.13
N ASP A 140 0.89 10.75 11.49
CA ASP A 140 1.89 10.36 12.49
C ASP A 140 2.42 8.94 12.28
N VAL A 141 2.90 8.67 11.05
CA VAL A 141 3.47 7.39 10.65
C VAL A 141 4.63 7.59 9.67
N PRO A 142 5.71 6.79 9.75
CA PRO A 142 6.86 6.91 8.86
C PRO A 142 6.50 6.76 7.40
N LEU A 143 7.08 7.62 6.54
CA LEU A 143 6.88 7.59 5.11
C LEU A 143 7.76 6.52 4.45
N LEU A 144 7.15 5.52 3.83
CA LEU A 144 7.82 4.53 2.99
C LEU A 144 8.18 5.10 1.62
N GLY A 145 7.24 5.83 0.99
CA GLY A 145 7.46 6.38 -0.32
C GLY A 145 6.28 7.18 -0.86
N VAL A 146 6.53 7.81 -2.01
CA VAL A 146 5.53 8.58 -2.75
C VAL A 146 5.59 8.17 -4.21
N VAL A 147 4.44 7.88 -4.81
CA VAL A 147 4.30 7.56 -6.23
C VAL A 147 3.51 8.70 -6.89
N PRO A 148 4.07 9.37 -7.90
CA PRO A 148 3.33 10.38 -8.65
C PRO A 148 2.21 9.74 -9.47
N GLU A 149 1.20 10.53 -9.79
CA GLU A 149 0.23 10.12 -10.81
C GLU A 149 0.95 10.01 -12.16
N ASP A 150 0.70 8.90 -12.85
CA ASP A 150 1.35 8.58 -14.12
C ASP A 150 0.39 7.78 -15.00
N GLU A 151 0.02 8.34 -16.15
CA GLU A 151 -0.88 7.69 -17.11
C GLU A 151 -0.29 6.37 -17.65
N GLN A 152 1.03 6.23 -17.66
CA GLN A 152 1.68 5.00 -18.12
C GLN A 152 1.35 3.80 -17.23
N ILE A 153 1.05 4.02 -15.95
CA ILE A 153 0.55 2.96 -15.05
C ILE A 153 -0.76 2.40 -15.59
N ILE A 154 -1.69 3.28 -15.96
CA ILE A 154 -3.01 2.89 -16.49
C ILE A 154 -2.85 2.16 -17.82
N ILE A 155 -1.98 2.67 -18.70
CA ILE A 155 -1.70 2.07 -20.00
C ILE A 155 -1.13 0.65 -19.82
N ALA A 156 -0.11 0.49 -18.98
CA ALA A 156 0.52 -0.80 -18.69
C ALA A 156 -0.50 -1.79 -18.12
N GLN A 157 -1.31 -1.38 -17.15
CA GLN A 157 -2.37 -2.20 -16.57
C GLN A 157 -3.39 -2.68 -17.60
N ASN A 158 -3.84 -1.80 -18.51
CA ASN A 158 -4.79 -2.15 -19.56
C ASN A 158 -4.21 -3.15 -20.58
N HIS A 159 -2.90 -3.14 -20.77
CA HIS A 159 -2.18 -4.12 -21.59
C HIS A 159 -1.81 -5.40 -20.82
N GLY A 160 -2.05 -5.47 -19.53
CA GLY A 160 -1.64 -6.60 -18.69
C GLY A 160 -0.12 -6.69 -18.54
N GLU A 161 0.58 -5.57 -18.68
CA GLU A 161 2.03 -5.47 -18.59
C GLU A 161 2.42 -4.78 -17.27
N PRO A 162 3.54 -5.19 -16.65
CA PRO A 162 4.08 -4.45 -15.52
C PRO A 162 4.69 -3.13 -16.00
N LEU A 163 4.63 -2.11 -15.16
CA LEU A 163 5.26 -0.82 -15.43
C LEU A 163 6.80 -0.90 -15.54
N LEU A 164 7.39 -1.94 -14.94
CA LEU A 164 8.84 -2.10 -14.88
C LEU A 164 9.41 -2.56 -16.22
N HIS A 165 10.35 -1.79 -16.77
CA HIS A 165 11.13 -2.20 -17.92
C HIS A 165 12.23 -3.17 -17.46
N LEU A 166 12.10 -4.45 -17.86
CA LEU A 166 13.06 -5.51 -17.52
C LEU A 166 14.45 -5.28 -18.12
N ASP A 167 14.58 -4.42 -19.13
CA ASP A 167 15.81 -4.23 -19.91
C ASP A 167 16.90 -3.38 -19.23
N GLY A 168 16.68 -2.94 -18.00
CA GLY A 168 17.70 -2.22 -17.22
C GLY A 168 18.16 -0.90 -17.83
N ASN A 169 17.50 -0.40 -18.87
CA ASN A 169 17.87 0.82 -19.56
C ASN A 169 17.39 2.06 -18.79
N LYS A 170 18.09 2.38 -17.68
CA LYS A 170 17.77 3.47 -16.74
C LYS A 170 17.66 4.87 -17.37
N LYS A 171 18.07 5.05 -18.63
CA LYS A 171 18.06 6.38 -19.27
C LYS A 171 16.67 6.90 -19.59
N ASN A 172 15.68 6.00 -19.72
CA ASN A 172 14.30 6.34 -20.04
C ASN A 172 13.30 5.85 -19.00
N ALA A 173 13.77 5.49 -17.79
CA ALA A 173 12.90 5.04 -16.73
C ALA A 173 11.89 6.13 -16.33
N LEU A 174 10.62 5.78 -16.25
CA LEU A 174 9.57 6.69 -15.80
C LEU A 174 9.78 7.05 -14.33
N LEU A 175 9.33 8.22 -13.94
CA LEU A 175 9.46 8.67 -12.55
C LEU A 175 8.73 7.74 -11.59
N SER A 176 7.55 7.25 -11.95
CA SER A 176 6.78 6.26 -11.21
C SER A 176 7.54 4.94 -11.05
N GLU A 177 8.18 4.45 -12.11
CA GLU A 177 9.02 3.26 -12.07
C GLU A 177 10.18 3.42 -11.07
N LEU A 178 10.87 4.55 -11.10
CA LEU A 178 11.94 4.85 -10.13
C LEU A 178 11.41 4.91 -8.68
N CYS A 179 10.20 5.44 -8.48
CA CYS A 179 9.55 5.47 -7.17
C CYS A 179 9.26 4.06 -6.66
N TYR A 180 8.65 3.20 -7.49
CA TYR A 180 8.38 1.81 -7.12
C TYR A 180 9.65 1.02 -6.82
N ASN A 181 10.70 1.17 -7.63
CA ASN A 181 12.00 0.54 -7.37
C ASN A 181 12.59 0.99 -6.03
N ASN A 182 12.53 2.29 -5.71
CA ASN A 182 13.03 2.80 -4.45
C ASN A 182 12.19 2.33 -3.25
N ILE A 183 10.88 2.18 -3.42
CA ILE A 183 9.98 1.62 -2.41
C ILE A 183 10.35 0.15 -2.16
N ALA A 184 10.51 -0.65 -3.21
CA ALA A 184 10.91 -2.05 -3.10
C ALA A 184 12.26 -2.19 -2.35
N ARG A 185 13.24 -1.38 -2.69
CA ARG A 185 14.56 -1.36 -2.01
C ARG A 185 14.43 -1.00 -0.52
N ARG A 186 13.55 -0.06 -0.15
CA ARG A 186 13.30 0.24 1.28
C ARG A 186 12.57 -0.89 1.98
N ILE A 187 11.68 -1.60 1.29
CA ILE A 187 11.03 -2.79 1.84
C ILE A 187 12.07 -3.88 2.13
N THR A 188 13.06 -4.04 1.26
CA THR A 188 14.16 -5.00 1.45
C THR A 188 15.25 -4.54 2.42
N GLY A 189 15.08 -3.38 3.06
CA GLY A 189 15.96 -2.90 4.13
C GLY A 189 17.08 -1.95 3.68
N GLU A 190 17.09 -1.51 2.40
CA GLU A 190 18.06 -0.55 1.93
C GLU A 190 17.68 0.89 2.33
N GLU A 191 18.66 1.69 2.72
CA GLU A 191 18.51 3.12 2.95
C GLU A 191 18.53 3.88 1.61
N VAL A 192 17.36 4.15 1.05
CA VAL A 192 17.22 4.88 -0.21
C VAL A 192 16.54 6.22 0.05
N PRO A 193 17.17 7.36 -0.27
CA PRO A 193 16.55 8.67 -0.08
C PRO A 193 15.35 8.86 -1.01
N LEU A 194 14.40 9.71 -0.60
CA LEU A 194 13.31 10.15 -1.47
C LEU A 194 13.87 10.92 -2.66
N LEU A 195 13.28 10.75 -3.84
CA LEU A 195 13.69 11.44 -5.05
C LEU A 195 13.53 12.96 -4.88
N ASN A 196 14.47 13.74 -5.42
CA ASN A 196 14.46 15.20 -5.33
C ASN A 196 13.18 15.84 -5.92
N TYR A 197 12.54 15.18 -6.86
CA TYR A 197 11.25 15.60 -7.40
C TYR A 197 10.18 15.67 -6.31
N ILE A 198 10.24 14.79 -5.34
CA ILE A 198 9.29 14.66 -4.23
C ILE A 198 9.64 15.64 -3.11
N LYS A 199 10.92 15.90 -2.89
CA LYS A 199 11.38 16.89 -1.90
C LYS A 199 10.95 18.29 -2.34
N GLN A 200 9.85 18.76 -1.79
CA GLN A 200 9.54 20.19 -1.82
C GLN A 200 10.20 20.81 -0.60
N GLY A 201 11.07 21.80 -0.86
CA GLY A 201 11.65 22.57 0.23
C GLY A 201 10.54 23.19 1.08
N SER A 202 10.52 22.86 2.35
CA SER A 202 9.69 23.45 3.40
C SER A 202 10.13 24.91 3.66
N ILE A 203 9.98 25.82 2.68
CA ILE A 203 10.24 27.24 2.89
C ILE A 203 8.94 28.02 3.15
N PHE A 204 7.77 27.45 2.87
CA PHE A 204 6.50 28.15 2.96
C PHE A 204 5.54 27.69 4.07
N SER A 205 5.78 26.58 4.76
CA SER A 205 4.89 26.10 5.83
C SER A 205 4.95 26.98 7.09
N LYS A 206 5.95 27.85 7.25
CA LYS A 206 6.09 28.75 8.44
C LYS A 206 5.29 30.06 8.36
N ILE A 207 4.65 30.39 7.23
CA ILE A 207 4.07 31.73 7.05
C ILE A 207 2.54 31.76 7.09
N PHE A 208 1.81 30.66 6.93
CA PHE A 208 0.36 30.72 6.70
C PHE A 208 -0.55 30.07 7.75
N PHE A 209 -0.05 29.48 8.83
CA PHE A 209 -0.92 29.05 9.93
C PHE A 209 -0.95 30.07 11.09
N LYS A 210 -1.39 31.30 10.81
CA LYS A 210 -2.08 32.08 11.83
C LYS A 210 -3.48 31.50 12.00
N LYS A 211 -3.70 30.75 13.07
CA LYS A 211 -5.02 30.28 13.52
C LYS A 211 -5.99 31.45 13.49
N LYS A 212 -6.94 31.48 12.55
CA LYS A 212 -8.19 32.21 12.74
C LYS A 212 -9.11 31.29 13.55
N PRO A 213 -9.68 31.78 14.66
CA PRO A 213 -10.65 31.02 15.42
C PRO A 213 -11.90 30.84 14.56
N VAL A 214 -12.28 29.60 14.31
CA VAL A 214 -13.56 29.25 13.71
C VAL A 214 -14.63 29.52 14.76
N LYS A 215 -15.41 30.62 14.58
CA LYS A 215 -16.67 30.84 15.25
C LYS A 215 -17.76 30.13 14.45
N GLY A 216 -18.47 29.24 15.09
CA GLY A 216 -19.72 28.69 14.57
C GLY A 216 -19.77 27.17 14.64
N ALA A 217 -20.41 26.68 15.71
CA ALA A 217 -20.88 25.30 15.79
C ALA A 217 -21.97 25.05 14.75
N LEU A 218 -21.89 23.96 14.01
CA LEU A 218 -23.06 23.35 13.37
C LEU A 218 -23.24 21.98 13.99
N HIS A 219 -24.34 21.85 14.73
CA HIS A 219 -24.88 20.57 15.15
C HIS A 219 -25.52 19.89 13.94
N VAL A 220 -25.16 18.69 13.62
CA VAL A 220 -26.04 17.61 13.17
C VAL A 220 -25.58 16.32 13.81
#